data_f11733f3856d8a4f8384620c94651c3d
#
_entry.id   f11733f3856d8a4f8384620c94651c3d
#
_cell.length_a   1.000
_cell.length_b   1.000
_cell.length_c   1.000
_cell.angle_alpha   90.00
_cell.angle_beta   90.00
_cell.angle_gamma   90.00
#
_symmetry.space_group_name_H-M   'P 1'
#
loop_
_entity.id
_entity.type
_entity.pdbx_description
1 polymer ?
#
loop_
_entity_poly.entity_id
_entity_poly.type
_entity_poly.pdbx_seq_one_letter_code
_entity_poly.pdbx_strand_id
1 'polypeptide(L)'
;MALKSWSHSRIVIFEQCKHRAKLQYIDRIPEPERPLPPGKTEHANDRGTRLHTAAEMFVKGGTELLPELNKFKPEFERLRALHTEGKVSLEGEWAFTRDWKPTAYMSSDVWARIKLDACVFMSPRRAVVIDYKSGKRFGNEVKHGEQMQLYQLGTFLRYPKIEEIEVELWYLDLDELHSMKYTRDQGMSFLQTFTNRGERITTAEDFPPNPNMFSCKWCPYKPVERGGTGHCSVGV
;
A
#
# COMPACT_ATOMS: atom_id res chain seq x y z
N MET A 1 -11.63 21.98 2.96
CA MET A 1 -12.22 20.83 2.22
C MET A 1 -11.44 19.60 2.63
N ALA A 2 -12.10 18.55 3.18
CA ALA A 2 -11.45 17.35 3.67
C ALA A 2 -11.17 16.34 2.54
N LEU A 3 -10.32 15.35 2.81
CA LEU A 3 -10.13 14.21 1.90
C LEU A 3 -11.38 13.33 1.91
N LYS A 4 -11.92 13.00 0.75
CA LYS A 4 -13.14 12.17 0.65
C LYS A 4 -12.91 10.70 0.96
N SER A 5 -11.70 10.21 0.73
CA SER A 5 -11.34 8.80 0.95
C SER A 5 -9.88 8.67 1.34
N TRP A 6 -9.54 7.53 1.93
CA TRP A 6 -8.21 7.24 2.39
C TRP A 6 -7.69 5.88 1.91
N SER A 7 -6.40 5.69 2.01
CA SER A 7 -5.66 4.44 1.86
C SER A 7 -4.52 4.41 2.88
N HIS A 8 -3.86 3.30 3.06
CA HIS A 8 -2.71 3.21 3.97
C HIS A 8 -1.66 4.30 3.68
N SER A 9 -1.27 4.49 2.42
CA SER A 9 -0.29 5.50 2.04
C SER A 9 -0.75 6.94 2.36
N ARG A 10 -2.04 7.25 2.17
CA ARG A 10 -2.61 8.57 2.50
C ARG A 10 -2.61 8.82 4.00
N ILE A 11 -2.96 7.82 4.81
CA ILE A 11 -2.87 7.91 6.28
C ILE A 11 -1.44 8.21 6.71
N VAL A 12 -0.46 7.45 6.21
CA VAL A 12 0.95 7.65 6.56
C VAL A 12 1.42 9.08 6.23
N ILE A 13 1.09 9.59 5.05
CA ILE A 13 1.47 10.96 4.66
C ILE A 13 0.75 12.00 5.53
N PHE A 14 -0.54 11.81 5.81
CA PHE A 14 -1.31 12.73 6.65
C PHE A 14 -0.78 12.77 8.10
N GLU A 15 -0.45 11.62 8.67
CA GLU A 15 0.08 11.53 10.02
C GLU A 15 1.51 12.10 10.14
N GLN A 16 2.31 11.96 9.09
CA GLN A 16 3.62 12.61 9.01
C GLN A 16 3.52 14.14 8.91
N CYS A 17 2.63 14.64 8.04
CA CYS A 17 2.43 16.07 7.83
C CYS A 17 1.09 16.33 7.15
N LYS A 18 0.13 16.89 7.87
CA LYS A 18 -1.18 17.24 7.34
C LYS A 18 -1.07 18.21 6.15
N HIS A 19 -0.17 19.20 6.21
CA HIS A 19 0.05 20.15 5.12
C HIS A 19 0.51 19.46 3.84
N ARG A 20 1.45 18.51 3.92
CA ARG A 20 1.86 17.71 2.77
C ARG A 20 0.66 16.93 2.18
N ALA A 21 -0.16 16.32 3.02
CA ALA A 21 -1.35 15.60 2.56
C ALA A 21 -2.35 16.53 1.85
N LYS A 22 -2.53 17.77 2.33
CA LYS A 22 -3.35 18.79 1.68
C LYS A 22 -2.82 19.12 0.30
N LEU A 23 -1.56 19.51 0.20
CA LEU A 23 -0.93 19.89 -1.08
C LEU A 23 -1.02 18.75 -2.11
N GLN A 24 -0.77 17.51 -1.68
CA GLN A 24 -0.73 16.37 -2.57
C GLN A 24 -2.12 15.88 -3.01
N TYR A 25 -3.09 15.81 -2.10
CA TYR A 25 -4.36 15.11 -2.35
C TYR A 25 -5.57 16.03 -2.49
N ILE A 26 -5.55 17.23 -1.92
CA ILE A 26 -6.63 18.22 -2.02
C ILE A 26 -6.30 19.24 -3.10
N ASP A 27 -5.17 19.92 -2.95
CA ASP A 27 -4.74 20.97 -3.88
C ASP A 27 -4.14 20.38 -5.17
N ARG A 28 -3.72 19.09 -5.12
CA ARG A 28 -3.17 18.33 -6.25
C ARG A 28 -1.97 19.03 -6.90
N ILE A 29 -1.11 19.63 -6.08
CA ILE A 29 0.12 20.25 -6.56
C ILE A 29 1.03 19.15 -7.12
N PRO A 30 1.49 19.25 -8.38
CA PRO A 30 2.39 18.26 -8.96
C PRO A 30 3.71 18.17 -8.18
N GLU A 31 4.22 16.95 -8.03
CA GLU A 31 5.58 16.78 -7.53
C GLU A 31 6.57 17.23 -8.62
N PRO A 32 7.66 17.91 -8.25
CA PRO A 32 8.68 18.30 -9.22
C PRO A 32 9.36 17.04 -9.78
N GLU A 33 9.78 17.13 -11.02
CA GLU A 33 10.70 16.13 -11.58
C GLU A 33 11.96 16.05 -10.70
N ARG A 34 12.35 14.84 -10.37
CA ARG A 34 13.56 14.58 -9.59
C ARG A 34 14.63 14.02 -10.51
N PRO A 35 15.88 14.47 -10.36
CA PRO A 35 16.96 13.82 -11.07
C PRO A 35 17.09 12.37 -10.64
N LEU A 36 17.46 11.50 -11.55
CA LEU A 36 17.75 10.11 -11.22
C LEU A 36 18.89 10.03 -10.19
N PRO A 37 18.79 9.15 -9.19
CA PRO A 37 19.89 8.92 -8.28
C PRO A 37 21.15 8.46 -9.05
N PRO A 38 22.36 8.86 -8.62
CA PRO A 38 23.59 8.46 -9.29
C PRO A 38 23.68 6.95 -9.52
N GLY A 39 23.98 6.54 -10.75
CA GLY A 39 24.12 5.13 -11.15
C GLY A 39 22.79 4.36 -11.23
N LYS A 40 21.64 5.04 -11.21
CA LYS A 40 20.32 4.42 -11.41
C LYS A 40 19.74 4.83 -12.76
N THR A 41 19.00 3.91 -13.37
CA THR A 41 18.28 4.11 -14.64
C THR A 41 16.79 4.43 -14.44
N GLU A 42 16.29 4.26 -13.23
CA GLU A 42 14.89 4.53 -12.87
C GLU A 42 14.77 4.93 -11.39
N HIS A 43 13.67 5.60 -11.01
CA HIS A 43 13.36 5.88 -9.62
C HIS A 43 12.85 4.63 -8.91
N ALA A 44 13.01 4.58 -7.58
CA ALA A 44 12.59 3.43 -6.77
C ALA A 44 11.08 3.12 -6.88
N ASN A 45 10.24 4.16 -6.99
CA ASN A 45 8.80 3.98 -7.15
C ASN A 45 8.45 3.40 -8.52
N ASP A 46 9.10 3.87 -9.59
CA ASP A 46 8.87 3.39 -10.95
C ASP A 46 9.34 1.95 -11.09
N ARG A 47 10.52 1.63 -10.51
CA ARG A 47 11.00 0.25 -10.39
C ARG A 47 10.01 -0.63 -9.65
N GLY A 48 9.49 -0.17 -8.52
CA GLY A 48 8.46 -0.89 -7.76
C GLY A 48 7.25 -1.20 -8.63
N THR A 49 6.67 -0.19 -9.27
CA THR A 49 5.51 -0.35 -10.16
C THR A 49 5.81 -1.34 -11.29
N ARG A 50 6.97 -1.22 -11.94
CA ARG A 50 7.38 -2.15 -13.02
C ARG A 50 7.48 -3.59 -12.54
N LEU A 51 8.07 -3.83 -11.37
CA LEU A 51 8.21 -5.18 -10.81
C LEU A 51 6.85 -5.79 -10.43
N HIS A 52 5.95 -5.02 -9.82
CA HIS A 52 4.59 -5.47 -9.50
C HIS A 52 3.81 -5.82 -10.77
N THR A 53 3.83 -4.94 -11.78
CA THR A 53 3.19 -5.21 -13.08
C THR A 53 3.76 -6.46 -13.75
N ALA A 54 5.09 -6.64 -13.73
CA ALA A 54 5.72 -7.81 -14.32
C ALA A 54 5.36 -9.11 -13.57
N ALA A 55 5.30 -9.07 -12.24
CA ALA A 55 4.87 -10.18 -11.41
C ALA A 55 3.41 -10.55 -11.72
N GLU A 56 2.51 -9.57 -11.79
CA GLU A 56 1.12 -9.78 -12.17
C GLU A 56 0.98 -10.44 -13.55
N MET A 57 1.68 -9.90 -14.56
CA MET A 57 1.64 -10.43 -15.92
C MET A 57 2.19 -11.85 -16.01
N PHE A 58 3.27 -12.17 -15.29
CA PHE A 58 3.78 -13.53 -15.19
C PHE A 58 2.75 -14.47 -14.59
N VAL A 59 2.15 -14.13 -13.47
CA VAL A 59 1.15 -14.97 -12.79
C VAL A 59 -0.08 -15.18 -13.66
N LYS A 60 -0.51 -14.19 -14.44
CA LYS A 60 -1.58 -14.31 -15.44
C LYS A 60 -1.21 -15.16 -16.65
N GLY A 61 0.05 -15.54 -16.79
CA GLY A 61 0.54 -16.35 -17.90
C GLY A 61 0.89 -15.58 -19.17
N GLY A 62 0.95 -14.24 -19.11
CA GLY A 62 1.19 -13.38 -20.27
C GLY A 62 2.66 -13.18 -20.65
N THR A 63 3.60 -13.41 -19.72
CA THR A 63 5.02 -13.11 -19.93
C THR A 63 5.93 -14.09 -19.22
N GLU A 64 7.24 -14.04 -19.52
CA GLU A 64 8.26 -14.67 -18.70
C GLU A 64 8.54 -13.86 -17.42
N LEU A 65 9.09 -14.53 -16.41
CA LEU A 65 9.47 -13.89 -15.15
C LEU A 65 10.70 -12.99 -15.38
N LEU A 66 10.63 -11.75 -14.94
CA LEU A 66 11.79 -10.86 -15.01
C LEU A 66 12.96 -11.39 -14.15
N PRO A 67 14.22 -11.21 -14.60
CA PRO A 67 15.39 -11.67 -13.86
C PRO A 67 15.46 -11.14 -12.42
N GLU A 68 14.99 -9.91 -12.18
CA GLU A 68 14.96 -9.32 -10.84
C GLU A 68 14.01 -10.05 -9.88
N LEU A 69 13.06 -10.84 -10.39
CA LEU A 69 12.11 -11.63 -9.60
C LEU A 69 12.55 -13.08 -9.38
N ASN A 70 13.69 -13.50 -9.95
CA ASN A 70 14.15 -14.89 -9.96
C ASN A 70 14.40 -15.46 -8.55
N LYS A 71 14.66 -14.62 -7.56
CA LYS A 71 14.80 -15.07 -6.17
C LYS A 71 13.53 -15.72 -5.61
N PHE A 72 12.37 -15.28 -6.12
CA PHE A 72 11.05 -15.81 -5.76
C PHE A 72 10.42 -16.63 -6.89
N LYS A 73 11.24 -17.18 -7.80
CA LYS A 73 10.71 -17.95 -8.95
C LYS A 73 9.81 -19.11 -8.52
N PRO A 74 10.18 -19.97 -7.55
CA PRO A 74 9.31 -21.06 -7.10
C PRO A 74 7.96 -20.58 -6.58
N GLU A 75 7.95 -19.48 -5.81
CA GLU A 75 6.75 -18.87 -5.24
C GLU A 75 5.85 -18.31 -6.36
N PHE A 76 6.43 -17.61 -7.34
CA PHE A 76 5.69 -17.09 -8.49
C PHE A 76 5.14 -18.20 -9.38
N GLU A 77 5.90 -19.28 -9.61
CA GLU A 77 5.41 -20.46 -10.36
C GLU A 77 4.24 -21.14 -9.65
N ARG A 78 4.32 -21.29 -8.31
CA ARG A 78 3.23 -21.79 -7.49
C ARG A 78 2.01 -20.86 -7.56
N LEU A 79 2.22 -19.55 -7.45
CA LEU A 79 1.15 -18.55 -7.52
C LEU A 79 0.45 -18.59 -8.89
N ARG A 80 1.21 -18.74 -9.98
CA ARG A 80 0.69 -18.92 -11.35
C ARG A 80 -0.16 -20.19 -11.48
N ALA A 81 0.30 -21.31 -10.93
CA ALA A 81 -0.47 -22.56 -10.93
C ALA A 81 -1.81 -22.39 -10.20
N LEU A 82 -1.79 -21.79 -9.01
CA LEU A 82 -3.00 -21.48 -8.23
C LEU A 82 -3.93 -20.49 -8.94
N HIS A 83 -3.37 -19.53 -9.68
CA HIS A 83 -4.15 -18.60 -10.49
C HIS A 83 -4.89 -19.34 -11.62
N THR A 84 -4.22 -20.27 -12.29
CA THR A 84 -4.83 -21.12 -13.34
C THR A 84 -5.97 -21.97 -12.78
N GLU A 85 -5.89 -22.38 -11.51
CA GLU A 85 -6.96 -23.07 -10.80
C GLU A 85 -8.12 -22.16 -10.34
N GLY A 86 -8.03 -20.85 -10.59
CA GLY A 86 -9.04 -19.88 -10.16
C GLY A 86 -9.01 -19.55 -8.66
N LYS A 87 -7.92 -19.86 -7.98
CA LYS A 87 -7.76 -19.66 -6.53
C LYS A 87 -7.11 -18.34 -6.15
N VAL A 88 -6.70 -17.50 -7.11
CA VAL A 88 -5.96 -16.25 -6.87
C VAL A 88 -6.71 -15.07 -7.44
N SER A 89 -6.89 -14.02 -6.62
CA SER A 89 -7.26 -12.68 -7.05
C SER A 89 -6.00 -11.82 -7.08
N LEU A 90 -5.63 -11.33 -8.25
CA LEU A 90 -4.47 -10.46 -8.45
C LEU A 90 -4.90 -8.99 -8.46
N GLU A 91 -4.00 -8.10 -8.05
CA GLU A 91 -4.20 -6.64 -8.04
C GLU A 91 -5.56 -6.25 -7.45
N GLY A 92 -5.86 -6.81 -6.28
CA GLY A 92 -7.15 -6.61 -5.63
C GLY A 92 -7.41 -5.14 -5.33
N GLU A 93 -8.22 -4.48 -6.16
CA GLU A 93 -8.70 -3.12 -5.93
C GLU A 93 -9.98 -3.17 -5.11
N TRP A 94 -9.84 -3.09 -3.79
CA TRP A 94 -10.94 -3.16 -2.86
C TRP A 94 -11.27 -1.80 -2.27
N ALA A 95 -12.55 -1.54 -2.14
CA ALA A 95 -13.03 -0.33 -1.49
C ALA A 95 -14.14 -0.65 -0.49
N PHE A 96 -14.24 0.23 0.49
CA PHE A 96 -15.23 0.12 1.57
C PHE A 96 -15.88 1.48 1.81
N THR A 97 -17.16 1.42 2.12
CA THR A 97 -17.91 2.58 2.64
C THR A 97 -17.45 2.92 4.07
N ARG A 98 -17.97 4.03 4.63
CA ARG A 98 -17.69 4.42 6.02
C ARG A 98 -18.11 3.37 7.05
N ASP A 99 -19.15 2.59 6.73
CA ASP A 99 -19.60 1.46 7.56
C ASP A 99 -18.85 0.16 7.26
N TRP A 100 -17.73 0.23 6.58
CA TRP A 100 -16.90 -0.90 6.17
C TRP A 100 -17.60 -1.95 5.30
N LYS A 101 -18.65 -1.57 4.60
CA LYS A 101 -19.29 -2.45 3.60
C LYS A 101 -18.48 -2.41 2.30
N PRO A 102 -18.20 -3.56 1.69
CA PRO A 102 -17.56 -3.59 0.38
C PRO A 102 -18.35 -2.79 -0.67
N THR A 103 -17.66 -1.98 -1.46
CA THR A 103 -18.23 -1.20 -2.56
C THR A 103 -17.31 -1.26 -3.78
N ALA A 104 -17.76 -0.74 -4.93
CA ALA A 104 -16.92 -0.66 -6.12
C ALA A 104 -15.79 0.37 -5.92
N TYR A 105 -14.61 0.10 -6.46
CA TYR A 105 -13.40 0.90 -6.22
C TYR A 105 -13.55 2.38 -6.64
N MET A 106 -14.35 2.66 -7.66
CA MET A 106 -14.62 3.99 -8.17
C MET A 106 -15.99 4.53 -7.77
N SER A 107 -16.69 3.89 -6.85
CA SER A 107 -18.00 4.35 -6.35
C SER A 107 -17.90 5.70 -5.63
N SER A 108 -18.98 6.45 -5.64
CA SER A 108 -19.06 7.78 -4.97
C SER A 108 -19.06 7.68 -3.43
N ASP A 109 -19.44 6.54 -2.87
CA ASP A 109 -19.51 6.26 -1.44
C ASP A 109 -18.23 5.65 -0.86
N VAL A 110 -17.17 5.58 -1.67
CA VAL A 110 -15.87 5.05 -1.22
C VAL A 110 -15.28 5.92 -0.12
N TRP A 111 -15.02 5.28 1.02
CA TRP A 111 -14.33 5.88 2.15
C TRP A 111 -12.92 5.33 2.34
N ALA A 112 -12.72 4.01 2.25
CA ALA A 112 -11.42 3.36 2.35
C ALA A 112 -11.06 2.63 1.05
N ARG A 113 -9.78 2.68 0.64
CA ARG A 113 -9.23 1.93 -0.50
C ARG A 113 -8.06 1.07 -0.07
N ILE A 114 -8.08 -0.16 -0.51
CA ILE A 114 -7.02 -1.15 -0.32
C ILE A 114 -6.63 -1.67 -1.70
N LYS A 115 -5.34 -1.69 -1.98
CA LYS A 115 -4.79 -2.36 -3.16
C LYS A 115 -3.75 -3.36 -2.67
N LEU A 116 -3.95 -4.63 -2.97
CA LEU A 116 -3.04 -5.71 -2.61
C LEU A 116 -2.62 -6.48 -3.87
N ASP A 117 -1.41 -7.03 -3.84
CA ASP A 117 -0.83 -7.65 -5.02
C ASP A 117 -1.49 -8.99 -5.35
N ALA A 118 -1.66 -9.85 -4.34
CA ALA A 118 -2.37 -11.12 -4.52
C ALA A 118 -3.14 -11.54 -3.26
N CYS A 119 -4.29 -12.18 -3.48
CA CYS A 119 -5.05 -12.89 -2.45
C CYS A 119 -5.32 -14.31 -2.93
N VAL A 120 -4.81 -15.30 -2.21
CA VAL A 120 -4.92 -16.71 -2.53
C VAL A 120 -5.96 -17.36 -1.62
N PHE A 121 -6.97 -18.00 -2.18
CA PHE A 121 -8.00 -18.75 -1.44
C PHE A 121 -7.57 -20.21 -1.30
N MET A 122 -6.97 -20.55 -0.16
CA MET A 122 -6.49 -21.91 0.14
C MET A 122 -7.62 -22.89 0.44
N SER A 123 -8.71 -22.39 1.01
CA SER A 123 -9.95 -23.10 1.28
C SER A 123 -11.09 -22.08 1.45
N PRO A 124 -12.36 -22.52 1.61
CA PRO A 124 -13.48 -21.62 1.91
C PRO A 124 -13.31 -20.78 3.19
N ARG A 125 -12.39 -21.19 4.09
CA ARG A 125 -12.16 -20.53 5.40
C ARG A 125 -10.76 -19.96 5.58
N ARG A 126 -9.84 -20.19 4.61
CA ARG A 126 -8.43 -19.75 4.72
C ARG A 126 -7.97 -19.02 3.47
N ALA A 127 -7.32 -17.88 3.67
CA ALA A 127 -6.69 -17.13 2.60
C ALA A 127 -5.25 -16.75 2.95
N VAL A 128 -4.46 -16.49 1.91
CA VAL A 128 -3.13 -15.88 2.02
C VAL A 128 -3.15 -14.57 1.27
N VAL A 129 -2.75 -13.48 1.94
CA VAL A 129 -2.60 -12.16 1.33
C VAL A 129 -1.12 -11.88 1.13
N ILE A 130 -0.73 -11.60 -0.10
CA ILE A 130 0.66 -11.40 -0.48
C ILE A 130 0.87 -9.95 -0.91
N ASP A 131 1.97 -9.35 -0.46
CA ASP A 131 2.41 -8.02 -0.86
C ASP A 131 3.91 -8.05 -1.19
N TYR A 132 4.25 -7.58 -2.40
CA TYR A 132 5.62 -7.53 -2.88
C TYR A 132 6.31 -6.25 -2.43
N LYS A 133 7.55 -6.36 -1.98
CA LYS A 133 8.37 -5.23 -1.55
C LYS A 133 9.67 -5.19 -2.34
N SER A 134 9.78 -4.21 -3.23
CA SER A 134 11.00 -3.92 -3.98
C SER A 134 11.82 -2.84 -3.26
N GLY A 135 12.57 -3.20 -2.25
CA GLY A 135 13.35 -2.21 -1.49
C GLY A 135 13.79 -2.70 -0.14
N LYS A 136 14.27 -1.76 0.67
CA LYS A 136 14.80 -2.07 1.99
C LYS A 136 13.70 -2.46 2.97
N ARG A 137 13.91 -3.53 3.71
CA ARG A 137 13.10 -3.90 4.87
C ARG A 137 13.40 -2.99 6.05
N PHE A 138 14.69 -2.84 6.36
CA PHE A 138 15.15 -2.13 7.55
C PHE A 138 14.64 -0.68 7.61
N GLY A 139 13.99 -0.34 8.72
CA GLY A 139 13.38 0.96 8.95
C GLY A 139 11.96 1.13 8.38
N ASN A 140 11.39 0.08 7.76
CA ASN A 140 10.02 0.08 7.24
C ASN A 140 9.13 -0.98 7.91
N GLU A 141 9.65 -1.73 8.87
CA GLU A 141 8.96 -2.89 9.46
C GLU A 141 7.60 -2.51 10.06
N VAL A 142 7.54 -1.41 10.81
CA VAL A 142 6.29 -0.92 11.42
C VAL A 142 5.28 -0.55 10.34
N LYS A 143 5.70 0.22 9.33
CA LYS A 143 4.85 0.63 8.22
C LYS A 143 4.32 -0.55 7.41
N HIS A 144 5.19 -1.52 7.11
CA HIS A 144 4.77 -2.73 6.40
C HIS A 144 3.84 -3.59 7.26
N GLY A 145 4.12 -3.72 8.58
CA GLY A 145 3.23 -4.40 9.52
C GLY A 145 1.84 -3.77 9.58
N GLU A 146 1.74 -2.44 9.68
CA GLU A 146 0.45 -1.73 9.65
C GLU A 146 -0.31 -1.94 8.33
N GLN A 147 0.40 -1.97 7.21
CA GLN A 147 -0.20 -2.25 5.92
C GLN A 147 -0.81 -3.66 5.88
N MET A 148 -0.10 -4.65 6.43
CA MET A 148 -0.60 -6.03 6.51
C MET A 148 -1.81 -6.15 7.45
N GLN A 149 -1.82 -5.41 8.57
CA GLN A 149 -2.98 -5.33 9.46
C GLN A 149 -4.22 -4.79 8.72
N LEU A 150 -4.05 -3.79 7.87
CA LEU A 150 -5.16 -3.28 7.04
C LEU A 150 -5.60 -4.28 5.97
N TYR A 151 -4.65 -4.96 5.33
CA TYR A 151 -4.95 -5.90 4.24
C TYR A 151 -5.73 -7.11 4.75
N GLN A 152 -5.31 -7.72 5.86
CA GLN A 152 -6.03 -8.83 6.46
C GLN A 152 -7.43 -8.39 6.96
N LEU A 153 -7.54 -7.19 7.57
CA LEU A 153 -8.84 -6.64 7.98
C LEU A 153 -9.78 -6.49 6.78
N GLY A 154 -9.30 -5.88 5.68
CA GLY A 154 -10.07 -5.74 4.45
C GLY A 154 -10.50 -7.09 3.86
N THR A 155 -9.64 -8.09 3.95
CA THR A 155 -9.95 -9.45 3.49
C THR A 155 -11.06 -10.09 4.33
N PHE A 156 -10.99 -9.99 5.65
CA PHE A 156 -12.04 -10.50 6.54
C PHE A 156 -13.39 -9.80 6.31
N LEU A 157 -13.38 -8.49 6.10
CA LEU A 157 -14.60 -7.71 5.83
C LEU A 157 -15.22 -8.09 4.48
N ARG A 158 -14.38 -8.29 3.45
CA ARG A 158 -14.85 -8.62 2.11
C ARG A 158 -15.33 -10.07 1.98
N TYR A 159 -14.71 -10.98 2.73
CA TYR A 159 -15.00 -12.42 2.69
C TYR A 159 -15.40 -12.94 4.07
N PRO A 160 -16.69 -12.83 4.42
CA PRO A 160 -17.18 -13.16 5.77
C PRO A 160 -16.95 -14.61 6.21
N LYS A 161 -16.78 -15.54 5.25
CA LYS A 161 -16.53 -16.95 5.53
C LYS A 161 -15.08 -17.28 5.88
N ILE A 162 -14.15 -16.39 5.61
CA ILE A 162 -12.73 -16.58 5.95
C ILE A 162 -12.56 -16.45 7.46
N GLU A 163 -11.91 -17.43 8.07
CA GLU A 163 -11.68 -17.52 9.52
C GLU A 163 -10.19 -17.30 9.86
N GLU A 164 -9.29 -17.65 8.94
CA GLU A 164 -7.84 -17.50 9.10
C GLU A 164 -7.22 -16.85 7.86
N ILE A 165 -6.35 -15.89 8.09
CA ILE A 165 -5.57 -15.25 7.02
C ILE A 165 -4.10 -15.32 7.41
N GLU A 166 -3.26 -15.76 6.48
CA GLU A 166 -1.82 -15.56 6.51
C GLU A 166 -1.50 -14.36 5.62
N VAL A 167 -0.74 -13.41 6.13
CA VAL A 167 -0.20 -12.30 5.35
C VAL A 167 1.27 -12.54 5.09
N GLU A 168 1.70 -12.37 3.85
CA GLU A 168 3.08 -12.58 3.43
C GLU A 168 3.66 -11.31 2.82
N LEU A 169 4.84 -10.92 3.28
CA LEU A 169 5.67 -9.88 2.69
C LEU A 169 6.82 -10.54 1.96
N TRP A 170 6.85 -10.39 0.64
CA TRP A 170 7.93 -10.90 -0.19
C TRP A 170 8.92 -9.78 -0.50
N TYR A 171 10.07 -9.77 0.19
CA TYR A 171 11.13 -8.79 -0.04
C TYR A 171 11.99 -9.23 -1.23
N LEU A 172 11.57 -8.85 -2.43
CA LEU A 172 12.09 -9.33 -3.72
C LEU A 172 13.61 -9.15 -3.88
N ASP A 173 14.16 -8.06 -3.33
CA ASP A 173 15.60 -7.78 -3.42
C ASP A 173 16.43 -8.57 -2.39
N LEU A 174 15.81 -9.03 -1.29
CA LEU A 174 16.50 -9.62 -0.15
C LEU A 174 16.42 -11.15 -0.13
N ASP A 175 15.52 -11.76 -0.93
CA ASP A 175 15.20 -13.19 -0.82
C ASP A 175 14.64 -13.57 0.57
N GLU A 176 13.82 -12.67 1.12
CA GLU A 176 13.22 -12.85 2.43
C GLU A 176 11.70 -12.88 2.33
N LEU A 177 11.08 -13.90 2.91
CA LEU A 177 9.64 -14.00 3.09
C LEU A 177 9.33 -13.87 4.58
N HIS A 178 8.46 -12.91 4.91
CA HIS A 178 7.94 -12.74 6.26
C HIS A 178 6.45 -13.01 6.27
N SER A 179 5.98 -13.86 7.16
CA SER A 179 4.56 -14.15 7.31
C SER A 179 4.06 -13.90 8.72
N MET A 180 2.76 -13.60 8.80
CA MET A 180 2.03 -13.45 10.05
C MET A 180 0.61 -13.99 9.86
N LYS A 181 0.10 -14.72 10.86
CA LYS A 181 -1.24 -15.32 10.81
C LYS A 181 -2.19 -14.56 11.74
N TYR A 182 -3.40 -14.41 11.26
CA TYR A 182 -4.50 -13.79 11.99
C TYR A 182 -5.72 -14.69 11.97
N THR A 183 -6.29 -14.95 13.13
CA THR A 183 -7.68 -15.40 13.23
C THR A 183 -8.61 -14.21 12.94
N ARG A 184 -9.88 -14.49 12.62
CA ARG A 184 -10.87 -13.43 12.39
C ARG A 184 -10.96 -12.45 13.56
N ASP A 185 -11.00 -12.93 14.80
CA ASP A 185 -11.09 -12.07 16.00
C ASP A 185 -9.85 -11.18 16.14
N GLN A 186 -8.65 -11.71 15.92
CA GLN A 186 -7.42 -10.93 15.91
C GLN A 186 -7.44 -9.87 14.81
N GLY A 187 -7.87 -10.26 13.60
CA GLY A 187 -7.94 -9.34 12.48
C GLY A 187 -8.97 -8.23 12.67
N MET A 188 -10.14 -8.56 13.17
CA MET A 188 -11.21 -7.60 13.43
C MET A 188 -10.90 -6.65 14.58
N SER A 189 -9.96 -6.99 15.48
CA SER A 189 -9.52 -6.07 16.54
C SER A 189 -8.90 -4.77 16.02
N PHE A 190 -8.39 -4.77 14.78
CA PHE A 190 -7.83 -3.57 14.14
C PHE A 190 -8.89 -2.61 13.55
N LEU A 191 -10.18 -3.04 13.49
CA LEU A 191 -11.26 -2.27 12.86
C LEU A 191 -11.36 -0.85 13.45
N GLN A 192 -11.43 -0.73 14.78
CA GLN A 192 -11.57 0.57 15.43
C GLN A 192 -10.34 1.46 15.20
N THR A 193 -9.15 0.89 15.20
CA THR A 193 -7.91 1.63 14.93
C THR A 193 -7.94 2.27 13.54
N PHE A 194 -8.26 1.51 12.49
CA PHE A 194 -8.35 2.05 11.13
C PHE A 194 -9.56 2.95 10.93
N THR A 195 -10.68 2.70 11.63
CA THR A 195 -11.81 3.63 11.63
C THR A 195 -11.39 5.00 12.16
N ASN A 196 -10.77 5.06 13.33
CA ASN A 196 -10.33 6.31 13.93
C ASN A 196 -9.31 7.06 13.04
N ARG A 197 -8.36 6.33 12.45
CA ARG A 197 -7.37 6.92 11.53
C ARG A 197 -8.03 7.45 10.25
N GLY A 198 -8.96 6.68 9.67
CA GLY A 198 -9.71 7.09 8.49
C GLY A 198 -10.60 8.30 8.76
N GLU A 199 -11.25 8.36 9.92
CA GLU A 199 -12.05 9.51 10.32
C GLU A 199 -11.20 10.76 10.48
N ARG A 200 -10.07 10.68 11.18
CA ARG A 200 -9.15 11.81 11.35
C ARG A 200 -8.72 12.44 10.03
N ILE A 201 -8.47 11.65 9.00
CA ILE A 201 -8.07 12.17 7.68
C ILE A 201 -9.27 12.70 6.87
N THR A 202 -10.45 12.07 6.99
CA THR A 202 -11.63 12.44 6.18
C THR A 202 -12.50 13.55 6.81
N THR A 203 -12.28 13.87 8.08
CA THR A 203 -12.98 14.98 8.77
C THR A 203 -12.05 16.14 9.12
N ALA A 204 -10.79 16.10 8.70
CA ALA A 204 -9.83 17.18 8.98
C ALA A 204 -10.26 18.49 8.31
N GLU A 205 -10.33 19.57 9.07
CA GLU A 205 -10.66 20.92 8.60
C GLU A 205 -9.40 21.78 8.42
N ASP A 206 -8.37 21.54 9.23
CA ASP A 206 -7.10 22.23 9.22
C ASP A 206 -5.93 21.29 8.89
N PHE A 207 -4.94 21.84 8.23
CA PHE A 207 -3.79 21.11 7.71
C PHE A 207 -2.48 21.82 8.03
N PRO A 208 -2.14 21.96 9.32
CA PRO A 208 -0.89 22.61 9.70
C PRO A 208 0.33 21.81 9.23
N PRO A 209 1.42 22.50 8.87
CA PRO A 209 2.69 21.87 8.61
C PRO A 209 3.28 21.26 9.89
N ASN A 210 4.04 20.17 9.72
CA ASN A 210 4.80 19.52 10.79
C ASN A 210 6.28 19.48 10.40
N PRO A 211 7.02 20.61 10.50
CA PRO A 211 8.40 20.70 10.06
C PRO A 211 9.30 19.83 10.94
N ASN A 212 9.96 18.86 10.33
CA ASN A 212 10.97 18.03 10.98
C ASN A 212 11.93 17.44 9.94
N MET A 213 13.17 17.14 10.35
CA MET A 213 14.23 16.68 9.45
C MET A 213 13.89 15.34 8.75
N PHE A 214 13.10 14.46 9.35
CA PHE A 214 12.81 13.14 8.78
C PHE A 214 11.81 13.23 7.64
N SER A 215 10.69 13.94 7.82
CA SER A 215 9.65 14.05 6.80
C SER A 215 9.93 15.13 5.77
N CYS A 216 10.56 16.27 6.17
CA CYS A 216 10.85 17.37 5.25
C CYS A 216 11.99 17.05 4.29
N LYS A 217 12.98 16.24 4.68
CA LYS A 217 14.08 15.83 3.78
C LYS A 217 13.57 15.32 2.43
N TRP A 218 12.49 14.54 2.43
CA TRP A 218 11.93 13.90 1.24
C TRP A 218 10.63 14.55 0.75
N CYS A 219 10.23 15.67 1.35
CA CYS A 219 9.01 16.36 0.96
C CYS A 219 9.20 17.10 -0.36
N PRO A 220 8.36 16.85 -1.39
CA PRO A 220 8.48 17.53 -2.67
C PRO A 220 8.08 19.03 -2.59
N TYR A 221 7.35 19.43 -1.56
CA TYR A 221 6.79 20.78 -1.40
C TYR A 221 7.59 21.72 -0.53
N LYS A 222 8.75 21.28 0.01
CA LYS A 222 9.67 22.11 0.80
C LYS A 222 10.16 23.33 0.02
N PRO A 223 10.86 24.29 0.65
CA PRO A 223 11.39 25.49 0.00
C PRO A 223 12.22 25.16 -1.26
N VAL A 224 12.19 26.07 -2.25
CA VAL A 224 12.89 25.88 -3.53
C VAL A 224 14.40 25.74 -3.33
N GLU A 225 15.00 26.53 -2.43
CA GLU A 225 16.42 26.46 -2.08
C GLU A 225 16.83 25.12 -1.46
N ARG A 226 15.86 24.30 -1.06
CA ARG A 226 16.04 22.92 -0.56
C ARG A 226 15.62 21.84 -1.58
N GLY A 227 15.39 22.26 -2.82
CA GLY A 227 15.01 21.37 -3.92
C GLY A 227 13.55 20.91 -3.91
N GLY A 228 12.65 21.71 -3.35
CA GLY A 228 11.21 21.51 -3.42
C GLY A 228 10.52 22.51 -4.35
N THR A 229 9.18 22.48 -4.36
CA THR A 229 8.36 23.40 -5.17
C THR A 229 8.08 24.75 -4.51
N GLY A 230 8.48 24.94 -3.25
CA GLY A 230 8.25 26.17 -2.47
C GLY A 230 6.83 26.34 -1.92
N HIS A 231 5.93 25.37 -2.08
CA HIS A 231 4.57 25.46 -1.55
C HIS A 231 4.50 25.31 -0.02
N CYS A 232 5.59 24.94 0.62
CA CYS A 232 5.74 24.91 2.08
C CYS A 232 6.96 25.74 2.47
N SER A 233 6.73 26.91 3.07
CA SER A 233 7.79 27.85 3.49
C SER A 233 8.53 27.44 4.77
N VAL A 234 7.96 26.53 5.57
CA VAL A 234 8.52 26.09 6.87
C VAL A 234 9.20 24.73 6.81
N GLY A 235 9.35 24.13 5.63
CA GLY A 235 10.03 22.85 5.45
C GLY A 235 11.53 22.95 5.80
N VAL A 236 12.02 22.07 6.69
CA VAL A 236 13.42 22.03 7.15
C VAL A 236 14.22 20.96 6.43
#